data_bc8e2d20fdffe46ee23eef1ac51a42d0
#
_entry.id   bc8e2d20fdffe46ee23eef1ac51a42d0
#
_cell.length_a   1.000
_cell.length_b   1.000
_cell.length_c   1.000
_cell.angle_alpha   90.00
_cell.angle_beta   90.00
_cell.angle_gamma   90.00
#
_symmetry.space_group_name_H-M   'P 1'
#
loop_
_entity.id
_entity.type
_entity.pdbx_description
1 polymer ?
#
loop_
_entity_poly.entity_id
_entity_poly.type
_entity_poly.pdbx_seq_one_letter_code
_entity_poly.pdbx_strand_id
1 'polypeptide(L)'
;MTLPRRAFVGGIACVALSKSLAAQTLGGGGDRSQSLRVLLGRGSVEPVAGGFLFAGNRYRGRYEILADGRVVNEVDFDDYLASVVPSEMTPSWPTAALEAQAICSRGFILARSNPNRPYDVVPSELAQVYRGVRGEHPASTAAVRATSGLVLRYARGFAQIEYSSCCGGYSESSADAWGAAPLPYLVAHPCPYCTASPYYRWKTDLTGTHLAAVAERIAPQIGVLQNVALTDIDRSGRARWAELSGSASAKRISATRFRIDVGARLLPSLLVLRQQELPASGTQAFAGLHIEGRGLGHGVGLCQWGARGYALAGGSAQEILSFYFVGTSIGRI
;
A
#
# COMPACT_ATOMS: atom_id res chain seq x y z
N MET A 1 -22.00 -23.21 -1.96
CA MET A 1 -21.51 -22.80 -0.64
C MET A 1 -21.01 -21.37 -0.77
N THR A 2 -21.88 -20.41 -0.46
CA THR A 2 -21.66 -18.97 -0.64
C THR A 2 -20.77 -18.45 0.47
N LEU A 3 -19.57 -18.02 0.15
CA LEU A 3 -18.64 -17.35 1.07
C LEU A 3 -19.22 -15.97 1.49
N PRO A 4 -19.12 -15.57 2.76
CA PRO A 4 -19.65 -14.30 3.22
C PRO A 4 -18.87 -13.12 2.63
N ARG A 5 -19.61 -12.11 2.14
CA ARG A 5 -19.15 -10.85 1.55
C ARG A 5 -18.53 -9.90 2.61
N ARG A 6 -17.46 -10.30 3.26
CA ARG A 6 -16.56 -9.42 4.00
C ARG A 6 -15.12 -9.76 3.64
N ALA A 7 -14.80 -9.63 2.37
CA ALA A 7 -13.41 -9.68 1.92
C ALA A 7 -12.73 -8.38 2.32
N PHE A 8 -11.75 -8.54 3.13
CA PHE A 8 -10.67 -7.69 3.51
C PHE A 8 -10.21 -6.78 2.34
N VAL A 9 -10.51 -5.50 2.39
CA VAL A 9 -9.90 -4.47 1.53
C VAL A 9 -8.62 -4.04 2.24
N GLY A 10 -7.65 -4.93 2.26
CA GLY A 10 -6.32 -4.64 2.76
C GLY A 10 -5.48 -3.98 1.67
N GLY A 11 -5.02 -2.80 1.94
CA GLY A 11 -3.81 -2.19 1.44
C GLY A 11 -3.51 -2.34 -0.06
N ILE A 12 -4.18 -1.59 -0.93
CA ILE A 12 -3.59 -1.21 -2.21
C ILE A 12 -2.66 -0.02 -1.90
N ALA A 13 -1.47 -0.34 -1.38
CA ALA A 13 -0.46 0.66 -1.13
C ALA A 13 -0.04 1.35 -2.44
N CYS A 14 -0.09 2.64 -2.41
CA CYS A 14 0.25 3.61 -3.42
C CYS A 14 1.44 3.28 -4.31
N VAL A 15 1.22 3.42 -5.58
CA VAL A 15 2.25 3.92 -6.49
C VAL A 15 2.17 5.44 -6.45
N ALA A 16 2.87 6.05 -5.52
CA ALA A 16 3.24 7.44 -5.66
C ALA A 16 4.24 7.52 -6.83
N LEU A 17 3.88 8.23 -7.88
CA LEU A 17 4.82 8.70 -8.87
C LEU A 17 5.95 9.43 -8.13
N SER A 18 7.09 8.77 -8.00
CA SER A 18 8.29 9.37 -7.43
C SER A 18 8.84 10.40 -8.39
N LYS A 19 8.36 11.63 -8.26
CA LYS A 19 9.22 12.77 -8.56
C LYS A 19 10.27 12.77 -7.46
N SER A 20 11.53 12.67 -7.85
CA SER A 20 12.72 12.75 -7.03
C SER A 20 12.53 13.82 -5.93
N LEU A 21 12.29 13.38 -4.70
CA LEU A 21 12.48 14.24 -3.55
C LEU A 21 13.90 13.97 -3.03
N ALA A 22 14.78 14.94 -3.31
CA ALA A 22 16.00 15.09 -2.54
C ALA A 22 15.64 15.04 -1.05
N ALA A 23 16.48 14.37 -0.25
CA ALA A 23 16.35 14.35 1.19
C ALA A 23 16.30 15.79 1.73
N GLN A 24 15.09 16.29 1.96
CA GLN A 24 14.90 17.55 2.66
C GLN A 24 15.12 17.26 4.15
N THR A 25 16.21 17.76 4.67
CA THR A 25 16.43 17.98 6.09
C THR A 25 15.25 18.80 6.61
N LEU A 26 14.40 18.17 7.43
CA LEU A 26 13.35 18.85 8.15
C LEU A 26 14.02 19.80 9.17
N GLY A 27 14.18 21.04 8.77
CA GLY A 27 14.56 22.15 9.63
C GLY A 27 13.43 22.48 10.60
N GLY A 28 13.81 22.75 11.84
CA GLY A 28 12.96 22.92 12.99
C GLY A 28 11.86 23.97 12.84
N GLY A 29 10.73 23.70 13.49
CA GLY A 29 9.62 24.62 13.74
C GLY A 29 8.57 23.93 14.58
N GLY A 30 8.42 24.38 15.81
CA GLY A 30 7.29 24.21 16.76
C GLY A 30 6.61 22.84 16.84
N ASP A 31 6.33 22.41 18.02
CA ASP A 31 5.65 21.20 18.49
C ASP A 31 4.46 20.66 17.65
N ARG A 32 4.70 20.35 16.36
CA ARG A 32 3.80 19.65 15.45
C ARG A 32 4.01 18.13 15.44
N SER A 33 4.82 17.60 16.36
CA SER A 33 5.16 16.19 16.42
C SER A 33 4.00 15.28 16.81
N GLN A 34 2.88 15.85 17.27
CA GLN A 34 1.77 15.11 17.84
C GLN A 34 0.44 15.24 17.07
N SER A 35 0.27 16.18 16.14
CA SER A 35 -0.98 16.36 15.40
C SER A 35 -0.80 16.20 13.90
N LEU A 36 -1.86 15.72 13.25
CA LEU A 36 -1.94 15.46 11.82
C LEU A 36 -3.15 16.18 11.23
N ARG A 37 -3.00 16.79 10.05
CA ARG A 37 -4.09 17.45 9.33
C ARG A 37 -4.55 16.55 8.19
N VAL A 38 -5.78 16.04 8.30
CA VAL A 38 -6.36 15.08 7.35
C VAL A 38 -7.47 15.76 6.56
N LEU A 39 -7.33 15.83 5.24
CA LEU A 39 -8.38 16.37 4.37
C LEU A 39 -9.55 15.39 4.31
N LEU A 40 -10.74 15.79 4.77
CA LEU A 40 -11.94 14.95 4.72
C LEU A 40 -12.77 15.16 3.43
N GLY A 41 -12.66 16.30 2.78
CA GLY A 41 -13.44 16.65 1.61
C GLY A 41 -14.39 17.83 1.86
N ARG A 42 -15.46 17.93 1.08
CA ARG A 42 -16.51 18.97 1.24
C ARG A 42 -17.74 18.37 1.91
N GLY A 43 -18.32 19.10 2.85
CA GLY A 43 -19.53 18.66 3.56
C GLY A 43 -19.83 19.50 4.79
N SER A 44 -20.99 19.26 5.39
CA SER A 44 -21.37 19.88 6.65
C SER A 44 -20.63 19.27 7.81
N VAL A 45 -20.32 20.10 8.81
CA VAL A 45 -19.68 19.69 10.05
C VAL A 45 -20.60 20.05 11.22
N GLU A 46 -20.74 19.14 12.17
CA GLU A 46 -21.50 19.35 13.39
C GLU A 46 -20.59 19.09 14.60
N PRO A 47 -20.32 20.09 15.43
CA PRO A 47 -19.54 19.90 16.66
C PRO A 47 -20.26 18.96 17.64
N VAL A 48 -19.51 18.01 18.24
CA VAL A 48 -20.01 17.11 19.28
C VAL A 48 -18.97 16.96 20.39
N ALA A 49 -19.36 16.46 21.56
CA ALA A 49 -18.44 16.26 22.68
C ALA A 49 -17.24 15.38 22.24
N GLY A 50 -16.02 15.91 22.40
CA GLY A 50 -14.77 15.21 22.07
C GLY A 50 -14.47 15.06 20.56
N GLY A 51 -15.07 15.92 19.70
CA GLY A 51 -14.80 15.94 18.26
C GLY A 51 -15.93 16.57 17.44
N PHE A 52 -16.23 15.98 16.29
CA PHE A 52 -17.26 16.46 15.37
C PHE A 52 -17.81 15.33 14.49
N LEU A 53 -18.96 15.58 13.89
CA LEU A 53 -19.53 14.75 12.82
C LEU A 53 -19.22 15.36 11.45
N PHE A 54 -18.85 14.52 10.50
CA PHE A 54 -18.70 14.86 9.09
C PHE A 54 -19.18 13.70 8.23
N ALA A 55 -20.08 13.96 7.30
CA ALA A 55 -20.70 12.94 6.44
C ALA A 55 -21.23 11.71 7.23
N GLY A 56 -21.85 11.94 8.39
CA GLY A 56 -22.41 10.90 9.27
C GLY A 56 -21.38 10.08 10.06
N ASN A 57 -20.09 10.39 9.95
CA ASN A 57 -19.04 9.74 10.73
C ASN A 57 -18.52 10.68 11.81
N ARG A 58 -18.21 10.10 12.99
CA ARG A 58 -17.60 10.84 14.10
C ARG A 58 -16.09 10.84 13.97
N TYR A 59 -15.48 12.01 14.15
CA TYR A 59 -14.04 12.22 14.15
C TYR A 59 -13.58 12.81 15.49
N ARG A 60 -12.40 12.41 15.94
CA ARG A 60 -11.71 13.01 17.09
C ARG A 60 -10.98 14.28 16.68
N GLY A 61 -10.56 15.10 17.65
CA GLY A 61 -9.80 16.31 17.41
C GLY A 61 -10.66 17.50 17.00
N ARG A 62 -10.07 18.39 16.23
CA ARG A 62 -10.68 19.64 15.76
C ARG A 62 -10.86 19.62 14.24
N TYR A 63 -11.62 20.56 13.73
CA TYR A 63 -11.73 20.75 12.27
C TYR A 63 -11.46 22.21 11.89
N GLU A 64 -11.01 22.37 10.67
CA GLU A 64 -10.86 23.64 9.97
C GLU A 64 -11.62 23.57 8.64
N ILE A 65 -12.30 24.64 8.26
CA ILE A 65 -12.91 24.79 6.95
C ILE A 65 -12.03 25.73 6.13
N LEU A 66 -11.41 25.20 5.07
CA LEU A 66 -10.56 25.96 4.19
C LEU A 66 -11.39 26.97 3.36
N ALA A 67 -10.73 28.01 2.81
CA ALA A 67 -11.38 29.04 2.00
C ALA A 67 -12.17 28.48 0.79
N ASP A 68 -11.80 27.31 0.29
CA ASP A 68 -12.50 26.61 -0.80
C ASP A 68 -13.62 25.67 -0.31
N GLY A 69 -13.97 25.69 0.98
CA GLY A 69 -15.03 24.90 1.59
C GLY A 69 -14.67 23.44 1.89
N ARG A 70 -13.40 23.05 1.73
CA ARG A 70 -12.94 21.71 2.16
C ARG A 70 -12.72 21.69 3.67
N VAL A 71 -13.04 20.56 4.28
CA VAL A 71 -12.88 20.30 5.72
C VAL A 71 -11.59 19.51 5.96
N VAL A 72 -10.79 20.00 6.88
CA VAL A 72 -9.56 19.37 7.38
C VAL A 72 -9.78 18.98 8.83
N ASN A 73 -9.49 17.72 9.17
CA ASN A 73 -9.47 17.25 10.55
C ASN A 73 -8.06 17.40 11.12
N GLU A 74 -7.90 18.18 12.15
CA GLU A 74 -6.69 18.21 12.98
C GLU A 74 -6.88 17.22 14.13
N VAL A 75 -6.10 16.14 14.12
CA VAL A 75 -6.23 15.00 15.01
C VAL A 75 -4.88 14.59 15.60
N ASP A 76 -4.87 14.10 16.82
CA ASP A 76 -3.70 13.47 17.42
C ASP A 76 -3.24 12.27 16.55
N PHE A 77 -1.91 12.07 16.48
CA PHE A 77 -1.33 11.04 15.60
C PHE A 77 -1.79 9.63 15.99
N ASP A 78 -1.86 9.33 17.27
CA ASP A 78 -2.28 8.02 17.74
C ASP A 78 -3.80 7.82 17.58
N ASP A 79 -4.61 8.87 17.72
CA ASP A 79 -6.04 8.82 17.41
C ASP A 79 -6.30 8.59 15.91
N TYR A 80 -5.49 9.17 15.04
CA TYR A 80 -5.53 8.87 13.60
C TYR A 80 -5.17 7.41 13.34
N LEU A 81 -4.06 6.92 13.90
CA LEU A 81 -3.60 5.55 13.72
C LEU A 81 -4.54 4.51 14.34
N ALA A 82 -5.25 4.83 15.43
CA ALA A 82 -6.27 3.96 16.01
C ALA A 82 -7.36 3.59 15.00
N SER A 83 -7.68 4.49 14.07
CA SER A 83 -8.61 4.24 12.96
C SER A 83 -7.96 3.58 11.75
N VAL A 84 -6.69 3.84 11.48
CA VAL A 84 -5.96 3.35 10.30
C VAL A 84 -5.51 1.91 10.47
N VAL A 85 -4.87 1.56 11.59
CA VAL A 85 -4.28 0.22 11.79
C VAL A 85 -5.31 -0.90 11.62
N PRO A 86 -6.56 -0.80 12.12
CA PRO A 86 -7.59 -1.82 11.89
C PRO A 86 -8.05 -1.92 10.43
N SER A 87 -7.81 -0.90 9.63
CA SER A 87 -8.08 -0.91 8.19
C SER A 87 -6.96 -1.57 7.38
N GLU A 88 -5.75 -1.61 7.93
CA GLU A 88 -4.57 -2.21 7.32
C GLU A 88 -4.36 -3.66 7.74
N MET A 89 -4.57 -3.98 9.02
CA MET A 89 -4.44 -5.34 9.56
C MET A 89 -5.67 -5.75 10.36
N THR A 90 -6.02 -7.02 10.30
CA THR A 90 -7.12 -7.57 11.10
C THR A 90 -6.81 -7.42 12.59
N PRO A 91 -7.71 -6.77 13.37
CA PRO A 91 -7.47 -6.53 14.80
C PRO A 91 -7.28 -7.78 15.66
N SER A 92 -7.71 -8.96 15.19
CA SER A 92 -7.51 -10.26 15.84
C SER A 92 -6.12 -10.88 15.59
N TRP A 93 -5.25 -10.19 14.85
CA TRP A 93 -3.88 -10.66 14.64
C TRP A 93 -3.03 -10.43 15.89
N PRO A 94 -1.88 -11.12 16.04
CA PRO A 94 -1.01 -10.98 17.19
C PRO A 94 -0.59 -9.52 17.43
N THR A 95 -0.51 -9.13 18.71
CA THR A 95 -0.17 -7.76 19.14
C THR A 95 1.13 -7.25 18.51
N ALA A 96 2.17 -8.09 18.44
CA ALA A 96 3.46 -7.71 17.82
C ALA A 96 3.32 -7.32 16.34
N ALA A 97 2.40 -7.93 15.59
CA ALA A 97 2.13 -7.57 14.21
C ALA A 97 1.39 -6.22 14.11
N LEU A 98 0.42 -5.97 15.02
CA LEU A 98 -0.30 -4.71 15.10
C LEU A 98 0.62 -3.55 15.52
N GLU A 99 1.53 -3.79 16.45
CA GLU A 99 2.56 -2.83 16.88
C GLU A 99 3.53 -2.50 15.74
N ALA A 100 4.01 -3.51 15.01
CA ALA A 100 4.86 -3.31 13.85
C ALA A 100 4.15 -2.47 12.77
N GLN A 101 2.86 -2.75 12.51
CA GLN A 101 2.06 -1.95 11.58
C GLN A 101 1.85 -0.52 12.08
N ALA A 102 1.61 -0.30 13.38
CA ALA A 102 1.45 1.04 13.93
C ALA A 102 2.70 1.89 13.73
N ILE A 103 3.88 1.33 14.00
CA ILE A 103 5.18 1.99 13.76
C ILE A 103 5.37 2.27 12.26
N CYS A 104 5.07 1.31 11.39
CA CYS A 104 5.12 1.50 9.94
C CYS A 104 4.17 2.58 9.46
N SER A 105 2.91 2.55 9.90
CA SER A 105 1.90 3.53 9.48
C SER A 105 2.27 4.95 9.92
N ARG A 106 2.88 5.10 11.09
CA ARG A 106 3.39 6.39 11.59
C ARG A 106 4.53 6.91 10.71
N GLY A 107 5.53 6.08 10.43
CA GLY A 107 6.64 6.45 9.56
C GLY A 107 6.21 6.76 8.12
N PHE A 108 5.23 6.01 7.59
CA PHE A 108 4.65 6.24 6.26
C PHE A 108 4.07 7.65 6.12
N ILE A 109 3.32 8.10 7.11
CA ILE A 109 2.72 9.44 7.10
C ILE A 109 3.78 10.53 7.28
N LEU A 110 4.69 10.37 8.24
CA LEU A 110 5.74 11.35 8.49
C LEU A 110 6.60 11.62 7.26
N ALA A 111 6.94 10.57 6.51
CA ALA A 111 7.73 10.71 5.28
C ALA A 111 6.96 11.45 4.15
N ARG A 112 5.63 11.55 4.25
CA ARG A 112 4.76 12.14 3.21
C ARG A 112 4.08 13.44 3.65
N SER A 113 4.14 13.78 4.93
CA SER A 113 3.59 15.04 5.43
C SER A 113 4.37 16.23 4.87
N ASN A 114 3.65 17.32 4.57
CA ASN A 114 4.25 18.54 4.06
C ASN A 114 3.67 19.74 4.83
N PRO A 115 4.45 20.39 5.70
CA PRO A 115 3.98 21.50 6.52
C PRO A 115 3.54 22.73 5.71
N ASN A 116 3.98 22.84 4.46
CA ASN A 116 3.62 23.93 3.56
C ASN A 116 2.26 23.74 2.85
N ARG A 117 1.60 22.58 3.07
CA ARG A 117 0.26 22.31 2.56
C ARG A 117 -0.80 22.57 3.64
N PRO A 118 -2.04 22.89 3.27
CA PRO A 118 -3.13 23.06 4.24
C PRO A 118 -3.52 21.76 4.94
N TYR A 119 -3.08 20.59 4.43
CA TYR A 119 -3.27 19.27 5.04
C TYR A 119 -2.08 18.35 4.71
N ASP A 120 -1.87 17.35 5.54
CA ASP A 120 -0.76 16.41 5.43
C ASP A 120 -1.14 15.16 4.62
N VAL A 121 -2.36 14.68 4.78
CA VAL A 121 -2.86 13.45 4.15
C VAL A 121 -4.28 13.60 3.61
N VAL A 122 -4.58 12.76 2.61
CA VAL A 122 -5.93 12.54 2.09
C VAL A 122 -6.32 11.10 2.47
N PRO A 123 -7.48 10.86 3.11
CA PRO A 123 -7.93 9.51 3.43
C PRO A 123 -8.35 8.81 2.13
N SER A 124 -7.50 7.97 1.61
CA SER A 124 -7.75 7.24 0.38
C SER A 124 -7.15 5.84 0.45
N GLU A 125 -7.66 4.92 -0.36
CA GLU A 125 -7.05 3.58 -0.52
C GLU A 125 -5.61 3.66 -1.05
N LEU A 126 -5.24 4.80 -1.64
CA LEU A 126 -3.90 5.07 -2.14
C LEU A 126 -2.95 5.62 -1.07
N ALA A 127 -3.44 6.03 0.10
CA ALA A 127 -2.64 6.48 1.24
C ALA A 127 -2.87 5.56 2.45
N GLN A 128 -3.84 5.90 3.27
CA GLN A 128 -4.30 5.09 4.41
C GLN A 128 -5.79 5.33 4.61
N VAL A 129 -6.55 4.27 4.91
CA VAL A 129 -8.00 4.37 5.06
C VAL A 129 -8.34 4.89 6.46
N TYR A 130 -8.68 6.18 6.55
CA TYR A 130 -9.08 6.84 7.79
C TYR A 130 -10.61 6.98 7.87
N ARG A 131 -11.26 6.34 8.83
CA ARG A 131 -12.71 6.28 8.98
C ARG A 131 -13.23 6.97 10.25
N GLY A 132 -12.37 7.74 10.93
CA GLY A 132 -12.69 8.33 12.22
C GLY A 132 -12.95 7.25 13.29
N VAL A 133 -13.75 7.58 14.29
CA VAL A 133 -14.04 6.70 15.45
C VAL A 133 -14.62 5.35 15.03
N ARG A 134 -15.39 5.30 13.94
CA ARG A 134 -15.96 4.05 13.43
C ARG A 134 -14.90 3.04 12.97
N GLY A 135 -13.70 3.52 12.63
CA GLY A 135 -12.59 2.67 12.23
C GLY A 135 -11.81 2.06 13.39
N GLU A 136 -12.00 2.54 14.62
CA GLU A 136 -11.21 2.12 15.77
C GLU A 136 -11.57 0.71 16.26
N HIS A 137 -10.57 0.01 16.81
CA HIS A 137 -10.76 -1.26 17.47
C HIS A 137 -9.86 -1.37 18.72
N PRO A 138 -10.34 -1.88 19.87
CA PRO A 138 -9.58 -1.88 21.12
C PRO A 138 -8.19 -2.48 21.03
N ALA A 139 -8.03 -3.64 20.39
CA ALA A 139 -6.72 -4.30 20.25
C ALA A 139 -5.71 -3.47 19.44
N SER A 140 -6.14 -2.90 18.30
CA SER A 140 -5.28 -2.05 17.47
C SER A 140 -4.98 -0.73 18.15
N THR A 141 -5.95 -0.14 18.87
CA THR A 141 -5.75 1.09 19.67
C THR A 141 -4.73 0.85 20.78
N ALA A 142 -4.78 -0.31 21.46
CA ALA A 142 -3.78 -0.69 22.46
C ALA A 142 -2.37 -0.77 21.87
N ALA A 143 -2.22 -1.43 20.69
CA ALA A 143 -0.94 -1.54 19.98
C ALA A 143 -0.40 -0.17 19.53
N VAL A 144 -1.26 0.73 19.03
CA VAL A 144 -0.90 2.11 18.67
C VAL A 144 -0.36 2.85 19.87
N ARG A 145 -1.07 2.80 21.02
CA ARG A 145 -0.66 3.49 22.25
C ARG A 145 0.62 2.92 22.85
N ALA A 146 0.79 1.60 22.83
CA ALA A 146 2.03 0.94 23.29
C ALA A 146 3.26 1.37 22.47
N THR A 147 3.05 1.78 21.22
CA THR A 147 4.10 2.23 20.29
C THR A 147 4.06 3.73 20.01
N SER A 148 3.43 4.52 20.91
CA SER A 148 3.29 5.97 20.74
C SER A 148 4.64 6.66 20.54
N GLY A 149 4.71 7.52 19.50
CA GLY A 149 5.92 8.23 19.12
C GLY A 149 7.05 7.37 18.53
N LEU A 150 6.89 6.03 18.41
CA LEU A 150 7.92 5.17 17.83
C LEU A 150 7.85 5.16 16.30
N VAL A 151 9.03 5.26 15.68
CA VAL A 151 9.26 5.26 14.23
C VAL A 151 10.51 4.50 13.88
N LEU A 152 10.66 4.08 12.64
CA LEU A 152 11.92 3.56 12.11
C LEU A 152 12.83 4.71 11.66
N ARG A 153 14.09 4.60 12.02
CA ARG A 153 15.16 5.53 11.65
C ARG A 153 16.25 4.81 10.85
N TYR A 154 16.80 5.52 9.89
CA TYR A 154 17.99 5.08 9.15
C TYR A 154 18.99 6.23 9.08
N ALA A 155 20.23 5.97 9.47
CA ALA A 155 21.24 6.99 9.64
C ALA A 155 20.73 8.13 10.56
N ARG A 156 20.71 9.38 10.08
CA ARG A 156 20.27 10.54 10.87
C ARG A 156 18.80 10.94 10.62
N GLY A 157 18.06 10.19 9.79
CA GLY A 157 16.69 10.55 9.37
C GLY A 157 15.65 9.50 9.70
N PHE A 158 14.39 9.80 9.36
CA PHE A 158 13.33 8.81 9.33
C PHE A 158 13.49 7.87 8.13
N ALA A 159 13.30 6.58 8.36
CA ALA A 159 13.24 5.62 7.26
C ALA A 159 11.97 5.84 6.43
N GLN A 160 12.09 5.80 5.12
CA GLN A 160 10.92 5.71 4.25
C GLN A 160 10.27 4.34 4.42
N ILE A 161 8.98 4.33 4.70
CA ILE A 161 8.23 3.11 4.99
C ILE A 161 7.34 2.76 3.82
N GLU A 162 7.39 1.47 3.47
CA GLU A 162 6.47 0.82 2.54
C GLU A 162 5.93 -0.46 3.17
N TYR A 163 4.70 -0.85 2.82
CA TYR A 163 4.11 -2.11 3.25
C TYR A 163 3.06 -2.60 2.27
N SER A 164 2.83 -3.89 2.23
CA SER A 164 1.82 -4.51 1.39
C SER A 164 1.24 -5.76 2.04
N SER A 165 0.10 -6.22 1.54
CA SER A 165 -0.63 -7.33 2.16
C SER A 165 0.20 -8.61 2.23
N CYS A 166 0.74 -9.08 1.10
CA CYS A 166 1.49 -10.34 1.03
C CYS A 166 2.60 -10.27 -0.02
N CYS A 167 3.84 -10.52 0.37
CA CYS A 167 4.97 -10.54 -0.57
C CYS A 167 5.04 -11.82 -1.43
N GLY A 168 4.25 -12.86 -1.11
CA GLY A 168 4.22 -14.10 -1.88
C GLY A 168 5.42 -15.03 -1.65
N GLY A 169 6.17 -14.84 -0.56
CA GLY A 169 7.33 -15.65 -0.19
C GLY A 169 8.69 -14.99 -0.48
N TYR A 170 8.68 -13.83 -1.15
CA TYR A 170 9.90 -13.04 -1.41
C TYR A 170 9.55 -11.56 -1.43
N SER A 171 10.22 -10.74 -0.62
CA SER A 171 10.05 -9.30 -0.64
C SER A 171 10.68 -8.68 -1.89
N GLU A 172 10.32 -7.43 -2.18
CA GLU A 172 10.84 -6.69 -3.32
C GLU A 172 11.75 -5.55 -2.87
N SER A 173 12.70 -5.16 -3.70
CA SER A 173 13.48 -3.94 -3.47
C SER A 173 12.72 -2.71 -3.98
N SER A 174 12.92 -1.57 -3.33
CA SER A 174 12.34 -0.30 -3.80
C SER A 174 12.86 0.10 -5.18
N ALA A 175 14.12 -0.23 -5.48
CA ALA A 175 14.74 0.08 -6.77
C ALA A 175 14.12 -0.71 -7.92
N ASP A 176 13.92 -2.03 -7.74
CA ASP A 176 13.33 -2.88 -8.78
C ASP A 176 11.84 -2.60 -8.96
N ALA A 177 11.11 -2.36 -7.87
CA ALA A 177 9.68 -2.06 -7.93
C ALA A 177 9.34 -0.76 -8.67
N TRP A 178 10.18 0.27 -8.56
CA TRP A 178 9.85 1.62 -9.06
C TRP A 178 10.93 2.29 -9.89
N GLY A 179 12.10 1.66 -10.11
CA GLY A 179 13.21 2.26 -10.85
C GLY A 179 13.81 3.49 -10.15
N ALA A 180 13.61 3.62 -8.84
CA ALA A 180 14.14 4.71 -8.03
C ALA A 180 15.56 4.40 -7.50
N ALA A 181 16.21 5.40 -6.91
CA ALA A 181 17.46 5.17 -6.19
C ALA A 181 17.27 4.12 -5.09
N PRO A 182 18.18 3.16 -4.95
CA PRO A 182 18.05 2.09 -3.98
C PRO A 182 18.06 2.63 -2.55
N LEU A 183 17.12 2.15 -1.74
CA LEU A 183 17.12 2.38 -0.30
C LEU A 183 17.75 1.15 0.38
N PRO A 184 18.85 1.30 1.11
CA PRO A 184 19.64 0.17 1.61
C PRO A 184 18.89 -0.76 2.56
N TYR A 185 17.79 -0.28 3.14
CA TYR A 185 16.95 -1.01 4.07
C TYR A 185 15.65 -1.56 3.44
N LEU A 186 15.35 -1.24 2.16
CA LEU A 186 14.23 -1.80 1.39
C LEU A 186 14.76 -2.72 0.30
N VAL A 187 15.27 -3.87 0.73
CA VAL A 187 15.93 -4.86 -0.12
C VAL A 187 15.06 -6.09 -0.32
N ALA A 188 15.27 -6.78 -1.44
CA ALA A 188 14.60 -8.02 -1.74
C ALA A 188 15.24 -9.19 -0.95
N HIS A 189 14.41 -9.97 -0.24
CA HIS A 189 14.86 -11.14 0.53
C HIS A 189 13.75 -12.20 0.69
N PRO A 190 14.08 -13.47 0.97
CA PRO A 190 13.11 -14.50 1.26
C PRO A 190 12.22 -14.14 2.47
N CYS A 191 10.92 -14.47 2.39
CA CYS A 191 9.95 -14.27 3.47
C CYS A 191 9.16 -15.58 3.69
N PRO A 192 9.54 -16.46 4.63
CA PRO A 192 8.87 -17.74 4.86
C PRO A 192 7.55 -17.61 5.64
N TYR A 193 7.24 -16.44 6.19
CA TYR A 193 6.19 -16.24 7.18
C TYR A 193 4.80 -15.95 6.60
N CYS A 194 4.65 -15.69 5.31
CA CYS A 194 3.36 -15.27 4.72
C CYS A 194 2.57 -16.40 4.05
N THR A 195 2.93 -17.64 4.26
CA THR A 195 2.34 -18.83 3.61
C THR A 195 0.86 -19.04 3.91
N ALA A 196 0.37 -18.55 5.06
CA ALA A 196 -1.03 -18.62 5.46
C ALA A 196 -1.91 -17.57 4.76
N SER A 197 -1.35 -16.68 3.93
CA SER A 197 -2.12 -15.71 3.18
C SER A 197 -2.98 -16.39 2.12
N PRO A 198 -4.26 -16.01 1.97
CA PRO A 198 -5.10 -16.49 0.86
C PRO A 198 -4.55 -16.06 -0.51
N TYR A 199 -3.69 -15.04 -0.54
CA TYR A 199 -2.99 -14.57 -1.73
C TYR A 199 -1.55 -15.09 -1.85
N TYR A 200 -1.14 -16.04 -1.00
CA TYR A 200 0.18 -16.64 -1.13
C TYR A 200 0.36 -17.31 -2.49
N ARG A 201 -0.72 -17.90 -3.03
CA ARG A 201 -0.84 -18.35 -4.42
C ARG A 201 -2.17 -17.89 -4.98
N TRP A 202 -2.16 -17.46 -6.22
CA TRP A 202 -3.36 -17.07 -6.94
C TRP A 202 -3.25 -17.42 -8.43
N LYS A 203 -4.39 -17.51 -9.09
CA LYS A 203 -4.51 -17.59 -10.54
C LYS A 203 -5.68 -16.76 -11.00
N THR A 204 -5.57 -16.22 -12.18
CA THR A 204 -6.54 -15.32 -12.78
C THR A 204 -6.54 -15.44 -14.29
N ASP A 205 -7.69 -15.21 -14.88
CA ASP A 205 -7.86 -15.06 -16.33
C ASP A 205 -8.18 -13.58 -16.63
N LEU A 206 -7.29 -12.96 -17.38
CA LEU A 206 -7.47 -11.62 -17.91
C LEU A 206 -8.01 -11.74 -19.34
N THR A 207 -9.29 -11.43 -19.54
CA THR A 207 -9.93 -11.57 -20.87
C THR A 207 -9.34 -10.60 -21.88
N GLY A 208 -9.27 -11.01 -23.15
CA GLY A 208 -8.81 -10.16 -24.24
C GLY A 208 -9.59 -8.86 -24.36
N THR A 209 -10.92 -8.90 -24.14
CA THR A 209 -11.77 -7.69 -24.11
C THR A 209 -11.33 -6.70 -23.03
N HIS A 210 -11.06 -7.18 -21.80
CA HIS A 210 -10.59 -6.32 -20.72
C HIS A 210 -9.21 -5.74 -21.03
N LEU A 211 -8.28 -6.57 -21.50
CA LEU A 211 -6.92 -6.14 -21.85
C LEU A 211 -6.90 -5.19 -23.04
N ALA A 212 -7.79 -5.38 -24.04
CA ALA A 212 -7.93 -4.43 -25.14
C ALA A 212 -8.40 -3.06 -24.67
N ALA A 213 -9.40 -3.00 -23.77
CA ALA A 213 -9.86 -1.74 -23.18
C ALA A 213 -8.78 -1.05 -22.33
N VAL A 214 -7.94 -1.82 -21.62
CA VAL A 214 -6.76 -1.28 -20.94
C VAL A 214 -5.76 -0.72 -21.95
N ALA A 215 -5.41 -1.49 -23.00
CA ALA A 215 -4.46 -1.09 -24.02
C ALA A 215 -4.88 0.20 -24.75
N GLU A 216 -6.16 0.33 -25.08
CA GLU A 216 -6.71 1.54 -25.70
C GLU A 216 -6.47 2.81 -24.87
N ARG A 217 -6.58 2.71 -23.53
CA ARG A 217 -6.30 3.85 -22.63
C ARG A 217 -4.83 4.20 -22.48
N ILE A 218 -3.94 3.18 -22.45
CA ILE A 218 -2.52 3.40 -22.08
C ILE A 218 -1.55 3.30 -23.25
N ALA A 219 -1.98 2.76 -24.38
CA ALA A 219 -1.18 2.50 -25.54
C ALA A 219 -2.00 2.57 -26.87
N PRO A 220 -2.83 3.61 -27.12
CA PRO A 220 -3.75 3.64 -28.27
C PRO A 220 -3.04 3.51 -29.62
N GLN A 221 -1.76 3.87 -29.70
CA GLN A 221 -0.96 3.80 -30.93
C GLN A 221 -0.62 2.37 -31.39
N ILE A 222 -0.86 1.33 -30.58
CA ILE A 222 -0.57 -0.05 -31.00
C ILE A 222 -1.62 -0.63 -31.95
N GLY A 223 -2.78 0.01 -32.07
CA GLY A 223 -3.92 -0.52 -32.83
C GLY A 223 -4.65 -1.62 -32.09
N VAL A 224 -5.17 -2.62 -32.82
CA VAL A 224 -5.90 -3.76 -32.21
C VAL A 224 -4.91 -4.62 -31.43
N LEU A 225 -5.19 -4.84 -30.13
CA LEU A 225 -4.35 -5.65 -29.26
C LEU A 225 -4.26 -7.11 -29.76
N GLN A 226 -3.04 -7.63 -29.88
CA GLN A 226 -2.76 -8.98 -30.36
C GLN A 226 -2.03 -9.84 -29.33
N ASN A 227 -1.27 -9.22 -28.40
CA ASN A 227 -0.58 -9.94 -27.34
C ASN A 227 -0.25 -9.02 -26.16
N VAL A 228 -0.15 -9.62 -24.97
CA VAL A 228 0.41 -9.01 -23.77
C VAL A 228 1.35 -10.02 -23.12
N ALA A 229 2.56 -9.57 -22.75
CA ALA A 229 3.53 -10.37 -22.01
C ALA A 229 4.09 -9.57 -20.82
N LEU A 230 4.17 -10.20 -19.66
CA LEU A 230 4.90 -9.69 -18.49
C LEU A 230 6.35 -10.21 -18.58
N THR A 231 7.31 -9.30 -18.65
CA THR A 231 8.70 -9.61 -19.03
C THR A 231 9.71 -8.99 -18.07
N ASP A 232 10.99 -9.36 -18.26
CA ASP A 232 12.12 -8.87 -17.45
C ASP A 232 11.90 -9.17 -15.98
N ILE A 233 11.91 -10.47 -15.65
CA ILE A 233 11.71 -10.96 -14.28
C ILE A 233 12.95 -10.66 -13.44
N ASP A 234 12.78 -9.91 -12.38
CA ASP A 234 13.84 -9.57 -11.45
C ASP A 234 14.15 -10.72 -10.47
N ARG A 235 15.11 -10.47 -9.57
CA ARG A 235 15.56 -11.47 -8.58
C ARG A 235 14.50 -11.86 -7.56
N SER A 236 13.44 -11.07 -7.40
CA SER A 236 12.30 -11.39 -6.53
C SER A 236 11.28 -12.30 -7.21
N GLY A 237 11.41 -12.50 -8.51
CA GLY A 237 10.46 -13.21 -9.36
C GLY A 237 9.36 -12.30 -9.91
N ARG A 238 9.49 -10.97 -9.80
CA ARG A 238 8.50 -10.02 -10.31
C ARG A 238 8.84 -9.52 -11.70
N ALA A 239 7.79 -9.36 -12.51
CA ALA A 239 7.91 -8.73 -13.82
C ALA A 239 8.11 -7.22 -13.67
N ARG A 240 9.10 -6.67 -14.37
CA ARG A 240 9.40 -5.24 -14.41
C ARG A 240 8.66 -4.52 -15.52
N TRP A 241 8.33 -5.23 -16.59
CA TRP A 241 7.70 -4.67 -17.79
C TRP A 241 6.47 -5.45 -18.22
N ALA A 242 5.55 -4.73 -18.85
CA ALA A 242 4.49 -5.28 -19.66
C ALA A 242 4.72 -4.85 -21.10
N GLU A 243 4.77 -5.82 -22.02
CA GLU A 243 4.89 -5.62 -23.45
C GLU A 243 3.54 -5.86 -24.10
N LEU A 244 3.01 -4.83 -24.77
CA LEU A 244 1.74 -4.86 -25.47
C LEU A 244 2.03 -4.80 -26.96
N SER A 245 1.62 -5.82 -27.71
CA SER A 245 1.75 -5.87 -29.17
C SER A 245 0.37 -5.76 -29.80
N GLY A 246 0.27 -4.94 -30.81
CA GLY A 246 -0.96 -4.72 -31.56
C GLY A 246 -0.72 -4.73 -33.07
N SER A 247 -1.80 -4.52 -33.84
CA SER A 247 -1.78 -4.57 -35.30
C SER A 247 -0.91 -3.49 -35.95
N ALA A 248 -0.66 -2.37 -35.28
CA ALA A 248 0.10 -1.25 -35.83
C ALA A 248 1.52 -1.16 -35.27
N SER A 249 1.73 -1.49 -34.00
CA SER A 249 3.03 -1.39 -33.32
C SER A 249 3.04 -2.15 -32.01
N ALA A 250 4.15 -2.07 -31.27
CA ALA A 250 4.26 -2.56 -29.89
C ALA A 250 4.65 -1.45 -28.93
N LYS A 251 4.29 -1.61 -27.66
CA LYS A 251 4.67 -0.71 -26.57
C LYS A 251 5.07 -1.46 -25.32
N ARG A 252 6.19 -1.05 -24.76
CA ARG A 252 6.68 -1.50 -23.46
C ARG A 252 6.35 -0.47 -22.40
N ILE A 253 5.73 -0.88 -21.30
CA ILE A 253 5.38 -0.03 -20.16
C ILE A 253 5.79 -0.69 -18.85
N SER A 254 5.94 0.09 -17.79
CA SER A 254 6.20 -0.45 -16.45
C SER A 254 5.08 -1.44 -16.06
N ALA A 255 5.46 -2.63 -15.60
CA ALA A 255 4.50 -3.64 -15.13
C ALA A 255 3.66 -3.13 -13.96
N THR A 256 4.25 -2.28 -13.10
CA THR A 256 3.52 -1.62 -12.01
C THR A 256 2.39 -0.75 -12.55
N ARG A 257 2.65 0.06 -13.59
CA ARG A 257 1.61 0.86 -14.25
C ARG A 257 0.55 -0.02 -14.88
N PHE A 258 0.96 -1.05 -15.63
CA PHE A 258 0.04 -2.01 -16.23
C PHE A 258 -0.86 -2.68 -15.19
N ARG A 259 -0.29 -3.13 -14.08
CA ARG A 259 -1.05 -3.74 -12.97
C ARG A 259 -2.13 -2.80 -12.41
N ILE A 260 -1.83 -1.51 -12.28
CA ILE A 260 -2.80 -0.50 -11.80
C ILE A 260 -3.94 -0.36 -12.80
N ASP A 261 -3.63 -0.25 -14.09
CA ASP A 261 -4.62 -0.06 -15.14
C ASP A 261 -5.49 -1.30 -15.39
N VAL A 262 -4.93 -2.51 -15.21
CA VAL A 262 -5.67 -3.78 -15.21
C VAL A 262 -6.57 -3.91 -13.98
N GLY A 263 -6.11 -3.40 -12.85
CA GLY A 263 -6.80 -3.46 -11.57
C GLY A 263 -6.21 -4.52 -10.63
N ALA A 264 -5.92 -4.10 -9.42
CA ALA A 264 -5.23 -4.91 -8.40
C ALA A 264 -6.01 -6.16 -7.94
N ARG A 265 -7.32 -6.23 -8.18
CA ARG A 265 -8.14 -7.43 -7.92
C ARG A 265 -7.96 -8.49 -8.98
N LEU A 266 -7.71 -8.09 -10.22
CA LEU A 266 -7.51 -8.98 -11.37
C LEU A 266 -6.04 -9.39 -11.51
N LEU A 267 -5.09 -8.50 -11.18
CA LEU A 267 -3.66 -8.79 -11.14
C LEU A 267 -3.12 -8.46 -9.75
N PRO A 268 -3.21 -9.41 -8.78
CA PRO A 268 -2.92 -9.12 -7.36
C PRO A 268 -1.49 -8.66 -7.09
N SER A 269 -0.51 -9.18 -7.83
CA SER A 269 0.90 -8.80 -7.75
C SER A 269 1.61 -9.00 -9.09
N LEU A 270 2.87 -8.65 -9.15
CA LEU A 270 3.74 -8.89 -10.30
C LEU A 270 4.68 -10.09 -10.13
N LEU A 271 4.60 -10.83 -9.00
CA LEU A 271 5.30 -12.08 -8.82
C LEU A 271 4.57 -13.19 -9.61
N VAL A 272 4.98 -13.33 -10.88
CA VAL A 272 4.36 -14.21 -11.85
C VAL A 272 5.16 -15.50 -11.93
N LEU A 273 4.48 -16.62 -11.68
CA LEU A 273 5.07 -17.97 -11.79
C LEU A 273 4.88 -18.55 -13.19
N ARG A 274 3.74 -18.24 -13.81
CA ARG A 274 3.37 -18.72 -15.14
C ARG A 274 2.44 -17.72 -15.80
N GLN A 275 2.61 -17.53 -17.09
CA GLN A 275 1.65 -16.85 -17.96
C GLN A 275 1.49 -17.65 -19.25
N GLN A 276 0.28 -17.71 -19.76
CA GLN A 276 -0.03 -18.37 -21.03
C GLN A 276 -1.24 -17.69 -21.66
N GLU A 277 -1.29 -17.69 -22.98
CA GLU A 277 -2.46 -17.19 -23.71
C GLU A 277 -3.67 -18.10 -23.46
N LEU A 278 -4.86 -17.51 -23.32
CA LEU A 278 -6.10 -18.24 -23.24
C LEU A 278 -6.43 -18.86 -24.62
N PRO A 279 -7.10 -20.02 -24.66
CA PRO A 279 -7.56 -20.61 -25.91
C PRO A 279 -8.42 -19.63 -26.69
N ALA A 280 -8.17 -19.48 -27.98
CA ALA A 280 -8.98 -18.65 -28.85
C ALA A 280 -10.43 -19.12 -28.86
N SER A 281 -11.35 -18.20 -28.66
CA SER A 281 -12.79 -18.43 -28.79
C SER A 281 -13.39 -17.38 -29.74
N GLY A 282 -13.98 -17.81 -30.83
CA GLY A 282 -14.57 -16.92 -31.83
C GLY A 282 -13.55 -16.15 -32.68
N THR A 283 -13.89 -14.92 -33.07
CA THR A 283 -13.14 -14.06 -33.98
C THR A 283 -12.18 -13.09 -33.30
N GLN A 284 -11.97 -13.19 -32.01
CA GLN A 284 -11.07 -12.29 -31.29
C GLN A 284 -9.60 -12.56 -31.63
N ALA A 285 -8.84 -11.53 -32.00
CA ALA A 285 -7.44 -11.60 -32.31
C ALA A 285 -6.56 -12.03 -31.11
N PHE A 286 -7.03 -11.79 -29.88
CA PHE A 286 -6.37 -12.14 -28.63
C PHE A 286 -7.41 -12.52 -27.57
N ALA A 287 -7.39 -13.77 -27.14
CA ALA A 287 -8.37 -14.28 -26.16
C ALA A 287 -8.12 -13.79 -24.74
N GLY A 288 -6.87 -13.47 -24.39
CA GLY A 288 -6.44 -13.01 -23.08
C GLY A 288 -5.30 -13.83 -22.50
N LEU A 289 -5.05 -13.65 -21.20
CA LEU A 289 -3.98 -14.31 -20.47
C LEU A 289 -4.51 -15.08 -19.25
N HIS A 290 -4.09 -16.34 -19.12
CA HIS A 290 -4.06 -17.04 -17.84
C HIS A 290 -2.77 -16.73 -17.13
N ILE A 291 -2.84 -16.29 -15.86
CA ILE A 291 -1.67 -15.96 -15.04
C ILE A 291 -1.77 -16.67 -13.71
N GLU A 292 -0.70 -17.35 -13.32
CA GLU A 292 -0.50 -17.90 -11.99
C GLU A 292 0.59 -17.08 -11.27
N GLY A 293 0.37 -16.73 -10.01
CA GLY A 293 1.32 -15.91 -9.28
C GLY A 293 1.21 -16.04 -7.77
N ARG A 294 1.96 -15.19 -7.09
CA ARG A 294 2.01 -15.11 -5.62
C ARG A 294 1.95 -13.69 -5.13
N GLY A 295 1.37 -13.51 -3.92
CA GLY A 295 1.36 -12.23 -3.22
C GLY A 295 0.21 -11.31 -3.60
N LEU A 296 0.05 -10.26 -2.81
CA LEU A 296 -0.90 -9.16 -3.03
C LEU A 296 -0.22 -7.84 -2.68
N GLY A 297 -0.08 -6.95 -3.65
CA GLY A 297 0.60 -5.67 -3.55
C GLY A 297 1.98 -5.68 -4.21
N HIS A 298 2.80 -4.67 -3.90
CA HIS A 298 4.13 -4.47 -4.51
C HIS A 298 5.24 -5.33 -3.87
N GLY A 299 5.05 -5.82 -2.63
CA GLY A 299 6.01 -6.67 -1.94
C GLY A 299 7.18 -5.95 -1.26
N VAL A 300 7.29 -4.63 -1.38
CA VAL A 300 8.37 -3.83 -0.77
C VAL A 300 8.08 -3.56 0.70
N GLY A 301 9.10 -3.64 1.56
CA GLY A 301 9.03 -3.37 2.99
C GLY A 301 8.19 -4.39 3.77
N LEU A 302 7.33 -3.94 4.71
CA LEU A 302 6.58 -4.83 5.57
C LEU A 302 5.55 -5.68 4.78
N CYS A 303 5.69 -6.99 4.86
CA CYS A 303 4.65 -7.92 4.44
C CYS A 303 3.67 -8.14 5.60
N GLN A 304 2.42 -7.69 5.49
CA GLN A 304 1.45 -7.76 6.60
C GLN A 304 1.17 -9.20 7.04
N TRP A 305 0.92 -10.13 6.09
CA TRP A 305 0.77 -11.55 6.39
C TRP A 305 2.06 -12.18 6.91
N GLY A 306 3.22 -11.69 6.47
CA GLY A 306 4.50 -12.11 6.98
C GLY A 306 4.74 -11.64 8.42
N ALA A 307 4.38 -10.40 8.76
CA ALA A 307 4.41 -9.89 10.13
C ALA A 307 3.52 -10.74 11.06
N ARG A 308 2.31 -11.09 10.59
CA ARG A 308 1.43 -12.02 11.33
C ARG A 308 2.10 -13.37 11.56
N GLY A 309 2.66 -13.99 10.52
CA GLY A 309 3.31 -15.31 10.64
C GLY A 309 4.54 -15.27 11.54
N TYR A 310 5.35 -14.22 11.46
CA TYR A 310 6.51 -14.03 12.32
C TYR A 310 6.10 -13.85 13.79
N ALA A 311 5.07 -13.04 14.06
CA ALA A 311 4.52 -12.88 15.41
C ALA A 311 3.94 -14.18 15.97
N LEU A 312 3.27 -14.99 15.15
CA LEU A 312 2.78 -16.33 15.57
C LEU A 312 3.93 -17.30 15.87
N ALA A 313 5.10 -17.10 15.27
CA ALA A 313 6.32 -17.85 15.59
C ALA A 313 7.04 -17.30 16.84
N GLY A 314 6.46 -16.34 17.56
CA GLY A 314 7.00 -15.75 18.79
C GLY A 314 7.82 -14.47 18.61
N GLY A 315 7.94 -13.97 17.38
CA GLY A 315 8.71 -12.74 17.13
C GLY A 315 8.03 -11.47 17.66
N SER A 316 8.83 -10.59 18.22
CA SER A 316 8.43 -9.26 18.69
C SER A 316 8.24 -8.26 17.52
N ALA A 317 7.60 -7.12 17.79
CA ALA A 317 7.47 -6.04 16.81
C ALA A 317 8.83 -5.54 16.31
N GLN A 318 9.81 -5.47 17.19
CA GLN A 318 11.18 -5.06 16.83
C GLN A 318 11.84 -6.04 15.87
N GLU A 319 11.74 -7.34 16.13
CA GLU A 319 12.31 -8.39 15.26
C GLU A 319 11.62 -8.42 13.91
N ILE A 320 10.29 -8.26 13.87
CA ILE A 320 9.52 -8.13 12.63
C ILE A 320 10.04 -6.92 11.82
N LEU A 321 10.18 -5.76 12.43
CA LEU A 321 10.64 -4.56 11.75
C LEU A 321 12.09 -4.69 11.27
N SER A 322 12.97 -5.26 12.08
CA SER A 322 14.36 -5.51 11.71
C SER A 322 14.50 -6.48 10.54
N PHE A 323 13.58 -7.46 10.43
CA PHE A 323 13.53 -8.41 9.32
C PHE A 323 13.17 -7.73 8.00
N TYR A 324 12.17 -6.82 7.99
CA TYR A 324 11.71 -6.19 6.76
C TYR A 324 12.43 -4.88 6.39
N PHE A 325 13.08 -4.24 7.35
CA PHE A 325 13.80 -2.98 7.18
C PHE A 325 15.22 -3.10 7.71
N VAL A 326 16.06 -3.78 6.93
CA VAL A 326 17.42 -4.19 7.35
C VAL A 326 18.27 -2.98 7.71
N GLY A 327 18.90 -3.00 8.89
CA GLY A 327 19.80 -1.92 9.32
C GLY A 327 19.11 -0.64 9.79
N THR A 328 17.79 -0.65 9.94
CA THR A 328 17.06 0.42 10.62
C THR A 328 17.03 0.18 12.13
N SER A 329 16.72 1.22 12.88
CA SER A 329 16.50 1.16 14.33
C SER A 329 15.18 1.83 14.71
N ILE A 330 14.53 1.36 15.79
CA ILE A 330 13.37 2.03 16.36
C ILE A 330 13.89 3.24 17.17
N GLY A 331 13.27 4.39 16.92
CA GLY A 331 13.54 5.63 17.63
C GLY A 331 12.25 6.40 17.87
N ARG A 332 12.34 7.57 18.50
CA ARG A 332 11.20 8.47 18.70
C ARG A 332 11.17 9.59 17.68
N ILE A 333 9.96 10.12 17.44
CA ILE A 333 9.76 11.35 16.67
C ILE A 333 10.50 12.48 17.34
#